data_a926e9e224ce9017912caace54ef090f
#
_entry.id   a926e9e224ce9017912caace54ef090f
#
_cell.length_a   1.000
_cell.length_b   1.000
_cell.length_c   1.000
_cell.angle_alpha   90.00
_cell.angle_beta   90.00
_cell.angle_gamma   90.00
#
_symmetry.space_group_name_H-M   'P 1'
#
loop_
_entity.id
_entity.type
_entity.pdbx_description
1 polymer ?
#
loop_
_entity_poly.entity_id
_entity_poly.type
_entity_poly.pdbx_seq_one_letter_code
_entity_poly.pdbx_strand_id
1 'polypeptide(L)'
;LNDNDMSISPPVGALSTYLNRMRHSPPVQFISDSVQESVKNLPFMGDAIQEEFKSLTGSVRRLAVPSVGAVFEELGFTYMGPVDGHDIAQLTKTFNAAHKVGGPVMVHVATTKGKGYPYAEADQVGYHAQSSFDLTTGKSIPSKTPKPPSFSKVFGQTLVKLCEQDSKIVGITAAMAEGTALNLLQKAIPDQYVDVGIAEQHAVTLAGGMACEGIKPVVAIYSTFLQRAYDQLIHDIGIQNLPVTFVLDRAGIVGADGPTH
;
A
#
# COMPACT_ATOMS: atom_id res chain seq x y z
N LEU A 1 -11.23 -6.51 2.95
CA LEU A 1 -10.23 -5.48 2.66
C LEU A 1 -9.85 -4.78 3.95
N ASN A 2 -8.61 -4.92 4.41
CA ASN A 2 -8.08 -4.12 5.52
C ASN A 2 -7.37 -2.88 4.94
N ASP A 3 -7.86 -1.72 5.29
CA ASP A 3 -7.34 -0.43 4.85
C ASP A 3 -6.76 0.32 6.04
N ASN A 4 -5.46 0.56 6.03
CA ASN A 4 -4.75 1.30 7.07
C ASN A 4 -3.95 2.48 6.50
N ASP A 5 -4.30 2.96 5.30
CA ASP A 5 -3.62 4.02 4.55
C ASP A 5 -2.11 3.76 4.31
N MET A 6 -1.68 2.51 4.52
CA MET A 6 -0.29 2.11 4.38
C MET A 6 -0.18 0.83 3.56
N SER A 7 0.86 0.78 2.73
CA SER A 7 1.46 -0.45 2.27
C SER A 7 2.61 -0.82 3.24
N ILE A 8 3.79 -1.14 2.75
CA ILE A 8 5.02 -1.19 3.57
C ILE A 8 5.48 0.26 3.85
N SER A 9 5.35 1.12 2.84
CA SER A 9 5.48 2.59 2.89
C SER A 9 4.13 3.25 2.55
N PRO A 10 3.99 4.58 2.65
CA PRO A 10 2.81 5.27 2.16
C PRO A 10 2.50 4.88 0.71
N PRO A 11 1.23 4.67 0.36
CA PRO A 11 0.85 4.22 -0.97
C PRO A 11 1.18 5.27 -2.03
N VAL A 12 1.62 4.82 -3.19
CA VAL A 12 1.95 5.67 -4.34
C VAL A 12 0.94 5.47 -5.47
N GLY A 13 0.78 6.48 -6.33
CA GLY A 13 -0.01 6.41 -7.55
C GLY A 13 -1.35 7.15 -7.49
N ALA A 14 -1.91 7.38 -8.68
CA ALA A 14 -3.10 8.22 -8.86
C ALA A 14 -4.36 7.65 -8.20
N LEU A 15 -4.55 6.33 -8.22
CA LEU A 15 -5.72 5.69 -7.61
C LEU A 15 -5.73 5.87 -6.10
N SER A 16 -4.58 5.69 -5.43
CA SER A 16 -4.44 5.93 -4.00
C SER A 16 -4.73 7.38 -3.64
N THR A 17 -4.15 8.33 -4.39
CA THR A 17 -4.40 9.77 -4.22
C THR A 17 -5.89 10.11 -4.41
N TYR A 18 -6.53 9.50 -5.41
CA TYR A 18 -7.96 9.68 -5.68
C TYR A 18 -8.82 9.15 -4.54
N LEU A 19 -8.56 7.94 -4.05
CA LEU A 19 -9.29 7.32 -2.94
C LEU A 19 -9.13 8.13 -1.64
N ASN A 20 -7.93 8.60 -1.35
CA ASN A 20 -7.66 9.44 -0.18
C ASN A 20 -8.36 10.80 -0.26
N ARG A 21 -8.41 11.44 -1.45
CA ARG A 21 -9.16 12.69 -1.64
C ARG A 21 -10.65 12.49 -1.37
N MET A 22 -11.23 11.39 -1.86
CA MET A 22 -12.64 11.10 -1.61
C MET A 22 -12.94 10.86 -0.13
N ARG A 23 -12.06 10.16 0.58
CA ARG A 23 -12.19 9.86 2.01
C ARG A 23 -12.20 11.11 2.89
N HIS A 24 -11.40 12.12 2.54
CA HIS A 24 -11.25 13.36 3.29
C HIS A 24 -12.06 14.54 2.75
N SER A 25 -12.94 14.31 1.76
CA SER A 25 -13.77 15.37 1.20
C SER A 25 -14.90 15.78 2.18
N PRO A 26 -14.96 17.05 2.60
CA PRO A 26 -15.99 17.55 3.53
C PRO A 26 -17.44 17.24 3.13
N PRO A 27 -17.83 17.25 1.82
CA PRO A 27 -19.21 16.97 1.42
C PRO A 27 -19.67 15.56 1.76
N VAL A 28 -18.74 14.58 1.78
CA VAL A 28 -19.08 13.16 2.02
C VAL A 28 -19.47 12.92 3.47
N GLN A 29 -18.77 13.54 4.40
CA GLN A 29 -19.06 13.45 5.84
C GLN A 29 -20.37 14.18 6.16
N PHE A 30 -20.58 15.38 5.63
CA PHE A 30 -21.77 16.18 5.88
C PHE A 30 -23.07 15.55 5.35
N ILE A 31 -23.03 14.94 4.14
CA ILE A 31 -24.19 14.24 3.56
C ILE A 31 -24.52 12.97 4.35
N SER A 32 -23.51 12.23 4.81
CA SER A 32 -23.71 11.01 5.61
C SER A 32 -24.41 11.32 6.94
N ASP A 33 -23.96 12.35 7.64
CA ASP A 33 -24.49 12.74 8.95
C ASP A 33 -25.89 13.36 8.84
N SER A 34 -26.11 14.21 7.85
CA SER A 34 -27.41 14.85 7.61
C SER A 34 -28.49 13.85 7.16
N VAL A 35 -28.14 12.84 6.38
CA VAL A 35 -29.07 11.78 5.96
C VAL A 35 -29.40 10.85 7.13
N GLN A 36 -28.40 10.49 7.96
CA GLN A 36 -28.65 9.67 9.15
C GLN A 36 -29.52 10.39 10.19
N GLU A 37 -29.34 11.67 10.37
CA GLU A 37 -30.12 12.48 11.29
C GLU A 37 -31.57 12.70 10.79
N SER A 38 -31.73 12.91 9.49
CA SER A 38 -33.06 13.07 8.84
C SER A 38 -33.88 11.77 8.89
N VAL A 39 -33.23 10.59 8.72
CA VAL A 39 -33.93 9.30 8.78
C VAL A 39 -34.34 8.93 10.22
N LYS A 40 -33.57 9.36 11.24
CA LYS A 40 -33.89 9.11 12.64
C LYS A 40 -35.08 9.95 13.14
N ASN A 41 -35.35 11.07 12.49
CA ASN A 41 -36.36 12.05 12.92
C ASN A 41 -37.69 11.97 12.16
N LEU A 42 -37.88 10.96 11.28
CA LEU A 42 -39.19 10.78 10.58
C LEU A 42 -40.12 9.86 11.41
N PRO A 43 -41.21 10.37 11.97
CA PRO A 43 -42.18 9.54 12.68
C PRO A 43 -43.02 8.76 11.67
N PHE A 44 -42.99 7.44 11.81
CA PHE A 44 -44.01 6.51 11.30
C PHE A 44 -44.20 6.47 9.77
N MET A 45 -43.27 5.81 9.08
CA MET A 45 -43.49 5.35 7.70
C MET A 45 -43.39 3.83 7.66
N GLY A 46 -44.40 3.18 7.04
CA GLY A 46 -44.46 1.70 6.92
C GLY A 46 -43.29 1.10 6.15
N ASP A 47 -42.99 -0.19 6.39
CA ASP A 47 -41.83 -0.91 5.90
C ASP A 47 -41.63 -0.81 4.39
N ALA A 48 -42.67 -0.75 3.58
CA ALA A 48 -42.62 -0.61 2.13
C ALA A 48 -42.01 0.74 1.67
N ILE A 49 -42.32 1.83 2.39
CA ILE A 49 -41.80 3.17 2.09
C ILE A 49 -40.33 3.29 2.56
N GLN A 50 -39.95 2.57 3.61
CA GLN A 50 -38.53 2.50 4.02
C GLN A 50 -37.65 1.77 3.00
N GLU A 51 -38.16 0.73 2.34
CA GLU A 51 -37.41 0.04 1.26
C GLU A 51 -37.30 0.91 0.01
N GLU A 52 -38.34 1.60 -0.38
CA GLU A 52 -38.33 2.50 -1.54
C GLU A 52 -37.45 3.73 -1.29
N PHE A 53 -37.43 4.27 -0.07
CA PHE A 53 -36.57 5.37 0.34
C PHE A 53 -35.09 4.92 0.43
N LYS A 54 -34.82 3.69 0.90
CA LYS A 54 -33.48 3.09 0.87
C LYS A 54 -32.98 2.90 -0.56
N SER A 55 -33.86 2.51 -1.48
CA SER A 55 -33.56 2.40 -2.91
C SER A 55 -33.27 3.77 -3.55
N LEU A 56 -34.08 4.78 -3.26
CA LEU A 56 -33.89 6.14 -3.74
C LEU A 56 -32.64 6.82 -3.15
N THR A 57 -32.40 6.68 -1.85
CA THR A 57 -31.19 7.21 -1.21
C THR A 57 -29.93 6.47 -1.66
N GLY A 58 -30.02 5.17 -1.93
CA GLY A 58 -28.95 4.40 -2.56
C GLY A 58 -28.61 4.90 -3.95
N SER A 59 -29.63 5.23 -4.76
CA SER A 59 -29.44 5.74 -6.13
C SER A 59 -28.92 7.18 -6.15
N VAL A 60 -29.41 8.05 -5.27
CA VAL A 60 -28.91 9.43 -5.11
C VAL A 60 -27.50 9.43 -4.54
N ARG A 61 -27.15 8.51 -3.62
CA ARG A 61 -25.82 8.34 -3.09
C ARG A 61 -24.84 7.87 -4.16
N ARG A 62 -25.25 7.00 -5.09
CA ARG A 62 -24.42 6.57 -6.26
C ARG A 62 -24.16 7.70 -7.24
N LEU A 63 -25.12 8.62 -7.42
CA LEU A 63 -25.01 9.74 -8.35
C LEU A 63 -24.25 10.94 -7.77
N ALA A 64 -24.28 11.11 -6.44
CA ALA A 64 -23.77 12.31 -5.79
C ALA A 64 -22.33 12.20 -5.29
N VAL A 65 -21.84 10.98 -5.00
CA VAL A 65 -20.47 10.76 -4.47
C VAL A 65 -19.90 9.45 -4.99
N PRO A 66 -18.83 9.48 -5.79
CA PRO A 66 -18.07 8.28 -6.11
C PRO A 66 -17.49 7.71 -4.80
N SER A 67 -18.11 6.69 -4.23
CA SER A 67 -17.59 6.04 -3.02
C SER A 67 -16.47 5.05 -3.40
N VAL A 68 -15.53 4.82 -2.48
CA VAL A 68 -14.54 3.74 -2.63
C VAL A 68 -15.23 2.42 -2.98
N GLY A 69 -16.44 2.20 -2.46
CA GLY A 69 -17.25 1.04 -2.73
C GLY A 69 -17.76 0.92 -4.17
N ALA A 70 -17.95 2.03 -4.87
CA ALA A 70 -18.56 2.02 -6.21
C ALA A 70 -17.77 1.17 -7.21
N VAL A 71 -16.43 1.21 -7.14
CA VAL A 71 -15.58 0.38 -8.02
C VAL A 71 -15.81 -1.10 -7.77
N PHE A 72 -15.95 -1.51 -6.52
CA PHE A 72 -16.20 -2.92 -6.17
C PHE A 72 -17.63 -3.34 -6.52
N GLU A 73 -18.60 -2.44 -6.35
CA GLU A 73 -20.01 -2.69 -6.74
C GLU A 73 -20.13 -2.87 -8.26
N GLU A 74 -19.45 -2.08 -9.07
CA GLU A 74 -19.38 -2.24 -10.53
C GLU A 74 -18.71 -3.56 -10.94
N LEU A 75 -17.80 -4.10 -10.12
CA LEU A 75 -17.20 -5.42 -10.30
C LEU A 75 -18.08 -6.57 -9.79
N GLY A 76 -19.31 -6.29 -9.34
CA GLY A 76 -20.28 -7.28 -8.89
C GLY A 76 -20.16 -7.70 -7.42
N PHE A 77 -19.41 -6.97 -6.60
CA PHE A 77 -19.37 -7.21 -5.16
C PHE A 77 -20.48 -6.47 -4.43
N THR A 78 -21.00 -7.07 -3.36
CA THR A 78 -21.73 -6.30 -2.34
C THR A 78 -20.73 -5.63 -1.44
N TYR A 79 -20.70 -4.29 -1.44
CA TYR A 79 -19.77 -3.53 -0.60
C TYR A 79 -20.36 -3.20 0.76
N MET A 80 -19.60 -3.48 1.82
CA MET A 80 -19.94 -3.17 3.22
C MET A 80 -18.78 -2.39 3.86
N GLY A 81 -19.02 -1.16 4.26
CA GLY A 81 -18.00 -0.36 4.93
C GLY A 81 -17.96 1.11 4.48
N PRO A 82 -16.90 1.85 4.89
CA PRO A 82 -15.86 1.39 5.82
C PRO A 82 -16.40 1.19 7.24
N VAL A 83 -15.87 0.17 7.93
CA VAL A 83 -16.15 -0.10 9.34
C VAL A 83 -14.88 0.07 10.17
N ASP A 84 -15.01 0.52 11.43
CA ASP A 84 -13.87 0.63 12.32
C ASP A 84 -13.33 -0.77 12.67
N GLY A 85 -12.09 -1.06 12.24
CA GLY A 85 -11.42 -2.34 12.48
C GLY A 85 -10.95 -2.53 13.92
N HIS A 86 -11.04 -1.51 14.76
CA HIS A 86 -10.73 -1.59 16.20
C HIS A 86 -11.98 -1.75 17.05
N ASP A 87 -13.20 -1.66 16.47
CA ASP A 87 -14.46 -2.00 17.13
C ASP A 87 -14.87 -3.45 16.83
N ILE A 88 -14.53 -4.36 17.74
CA ILE A 88 -14.83 -5.79 17.60
C ILE A 88 -16.33 -6.07 17.55
N ALA A 89 -17.16 -5.30 18.25
CA ALA A 89 -18.59 -5.49 18.24
C ALA A 89 -19.20 -5.11 16.88
N GLN A 90 -18.77 -4.01 16.27
CA GLN A 90 -19.15 -3.60 14.93
C GLN A 90 -18.66 -4.59 13.87
N LEU A 91 -17.40 -5.04 13.95
CA LEU A 91 -16.85 -6.06 13.05
C LEU A 91 -17.67 -7.36 13.09
N THR A 92 -17.97 -7.85 14.29
CA THR A 92 -18.77 -9.07 14.46
C THR A 92 -20.15 -8.93 13.81
N LYS A 93 -20.84 -7.80 13.99
CA LYS A 93 -22.12 -7.52 13.35
C LYS A 93 -22.01 -7.50 11.83
N THR A 94 -20.97 -6.83 11.33
CA THR A 94 -20.73 -6.69 9.88
C THR A 94 -20.43 -8.03 9.23
N PHE A 95 -19.56 -8.87 9.83
CA PHE A 95 -19.26 -10.19 9.29
C PHE A 95 -20.47 -11.13 9.33
N ASN A 96 -21.29 -11.08 10.40
CA ASN A 96 -22.54 -11.83 10.46
C ASN A 96 -23.55 -11.36 9.41
N ALA A 97 -23.59 -10.09 9.08
CA ALA A 97 -24.42 -9.58 7.99
C ALA A 97 -23.88 -10.02 6.62
N ALA A 98 -22.56 -9.90 6.41
CA ALA A 98 -21.90 -10.34 5.19
C ALA A 98 -22.11 -11.83 4.89
N HIS A 99 -22.06 -12.67 5.92
CA HIS A 99 -22.31 -14.11 5.78
C HIS A 99 -23.73 -14.46 5.29
N LYS A 100 -24.71 -13.57 5.53
CA LYS A 100 -26.10 -13.77 5.09
C LYS A 100 -26.35 -13.27 3.67
N VAL A 101 -25.43 -12.51 3.10
CA VAL A 101 -25.53 -12.04 1.71
C VAL A 101 -25.10 -13.17 0.78
N GLY A 102 -25.92 -13.49 -0.20
CA GLY A 102 -25.52 -14.42 -1.26
C GLY A 102 -24.55 -13.76 -2.25
N GLY A 103 -23.48 -14.47 -2.66
CA GLY A 103 -22.52 -13.96 -3.63
C GLY A 103 -21.27 -13.30 -3.03
N PRO A 104 -20.46 -12.61 -3.83
CA PRO A 104 -19.22 -12.01 -3.38
C PRO A 104 -19.48 -10.74 -2.56
N VAL A 105 -18.86 -10.67 -1.37
CA VAL A 105 -18.98 -9.52 -0.47
C VAL A 105 -17.61 -8.92 -0.20
N MET A 106 -17.49 -7.61 -0.34
CA MET A 106 -16.31 -6.84 0.04
C MET A 106 -16.57 -6.13 1.38
N VAL A 107 -15.99 -6.60 2.46
CA VAL A 107 -16.01 -5.90 3.75
C VAL A 107 -14.78 -5.00 3.83
N HIS A 108 -15.01 -3.68 3.83
CA HIS A 108 -13.94 -2.68 3.95
C HIS A 108 -13.77 -2.31 5.43
N VAL A 109 -12.61 -2.66 5.97
CA VAL A 109 -12.25 -2.45 7.38
C VAL A 109 -11.15 -1.40 7.45
N ALA A 110 -11.45 -0.27 8.08
CA ALA A 110 -10.48 0.80 8.31
C ALA A 110 -9.74 0.56 9.63
N THR A 111 -8.41 0.57 9.58
CA THR A 111 -7.56 0.37 10.76
C THR A 111 -6.47 1.42 10.85
N THR A 112 -5.89 1.55 12.03
CA THR A 112 -4.66 2.33 12.24
C THR A 112 -3.54 1.35 12.55
N LYS A 113 -2.49 1.34 11.71
CA LYS A 113 -1.32 0.49 11.92
C LYS A 113 -0.62 0.88 13.22
N GLY A 114 -0.32 -0.11 14.06
CA GLY A 114 0.30 0.14 15.36
C GLY A 114 -0.65 0.60 16.48
N LYS A 115 -1.97 0.59 16.25
CA LYS A 115 -3.00 1.05 17.19
C LYS A 115 -2.82 0.48 18.60
N GLY A 116 -2.84 1.37 19.58
CA GLY A 116 -2.68 1.04 21.00
C GLY A 116 -1.24 1.16 21.52
N TYR A 117 -0.27 1.44 20.62
CA TYR A 117 1.11 1.71 21.01
C TYR A 117 1.58 3.04 20.40
N PRO A 118 1.70 4.13 21.18
CA PRO A 118 1.93 5.48 20.65
C PRO A 118 3.16 5.63 19.77
N TYR A 119 4.24 4.91 20.08
CA TYR A 119 5.46 4.95 19.26
C TYR A 119 5.26 4.29 17.89
N ALA A 120 4.47 3.21 17.82
CA ALA A 120 4.16 2.55 16.55
C ALA A 120 3.15 3.36 15.72
N GLU A 121 2.21 4.05 16.36
CA GLU A 121 1.29 4.97 15.68
C GLU A 121 2.04 6.18 15.10
N ALA A 122 3.09 6.65 15.77
CA ALA A 122 3.91 7.77 15.31
C ALA A 122 4.91 7.41 14.20
N ASP A 123 5.40 6.15 14.18
CA ASP A 123 6.35 5.64 13.17
C ASP A 123 5.90 4.28 12.65
N GLN A 124 4.87 4.27 11.84
CA GLN A 124 4.25 3.06 11.30
C GLN A 124 5.17 2.27 10.36
N VAL A 125 6.11 2.95 9.69
CA VAL A 125 7.10 2.33 8.81
C VAL A 125 8.17 1.63 9.61
N GLY A 126 8.77 2.31 10.58
CA GLY A 126 9.82 1.76 11.44
C GLY A 126 9.34 0.56 12.25
N TYR A 127 8.07 0.56 12.67
CA TYR A 127 7.47 -0.55 13.41
C TYR A 127 6.85 -1.65 12.54
N HIS A 128 6.97 -1.57 11.21
CA HIS A 128 6.46 -2.63 10.33
C HIS A 128 7.17 -3.99 10.58
N ALA A 129 8.49 -3.94 10.79
CA ALA A 129 9.31 -5.11 11.08
C ALA A 129 10.41 -4.76 12.10
N GLN A 130 10.00 -4.21 13.25
CA GLN A 130 10.90 -3.74 14.28
C GLN A 130 11.63 -4.92 14.96
N SER A 131 12.95 -4.79 15.10
CA SER A 131 13.75 -5.69 15.94
C SER A 131 13.41 -5.50 17.43
N SER A 132 14.08 -6.22 18.33
CA SER A 132 13.89 -6.06 19.77
C SER A 132 14.01 -4.60 20.20
N PHE A 133 13.00 -4.09 20.93
CA PHE A 133 12.95 -2.72 21.38
C PHE A 133 12.46 -2.64 22.83
N ASP A 134 12.74 -1.53 23.51
CA ASP A 134 12.27 -1.23 24.85
C ASP A 134 10.83 -0.70 24.79
N LEU A 135 9.90 -1.37 25.45
CA LEU A 135 8.47 -1.05 25.42
C LEU A 135 8.15 0.34 26.01
N THR A 136 8.96 0.82 26.96
CA THR A 136 8.71 2.10 27.64
C THR A 136 9.14 3.28 26.79
N THR A 137 10.24 3.13 26.07
CA THR A 137 10.86 4.21 25.30
C THR A 137 10.63 4.11 23.79
N GLY A 138 10.13 2.96 23.30
CA GLY A 138 9.99 2.67 21.88
C GLY A 138 11.32 2.50 21.13
N LYS A 139 12.46 2.61 21.78
CA LYS A 139 13.78 2.60 21.14
C LYS A 139 14.29 1.19 20.91
N SER A 140 14.89 0.95 19.74
CA SER A 140 15.56 -0.30 19.43
C SER A 140 16.65 -0.61 20.46
N ILE A 141 16.75 -1.86 20.90
CA ILE A 141 17.82 -2.33 21.75
C ILE A 141 19.05 -2.59 20.89
N PRO A 142 20.15 -1.86 21.08
CA PRO A 142 21.34 -2.04 20.29
C PRO A 142 21.93 -3.45 20.44
N SER A 143 22.42 -4.02 19.35
CA SER A 143 23.16 -5.28 19.40
C SER A 143 24.42 -5.11 20.27
N LYS A 144 24.68 -6.06 21.16
CA LYS A 144 25.89 -6.09 21.99
C LYS A 144 27.18 -6.26 21.19
N THR A 145 27.08 -6.81 19.98
CA THR A 145 28.22 -7.02 19.09
C THR A 145 28.13 -6.09 17.89
N PRO A 146 29.19 -5.34 17.56
CA PRO A 146 29.24 -4.57 16.31
C PRO A 146 29.05 -5.52 15.12
N LYS A 147 28.09 -5.19 14.27
CA LYS A 147 27.88 -5.94 13.02
C LYS A 147 28.52 -5.18 11.87
N PRO A 148 29.17 -5.86 10.91
CA PRO A 148 29.60 -5.21 9.68
C PRO A 148 28.39 -4.64 8.95
N PRO A 149 28.57 -3.64 8.06
CA PRO A 149 27.48 -3.14 7.24
C PRO A 149 26.88 -4.27 6.39
N SER A 150 25.55 -4.27 6.25
CA SER A 150 24.88 -5.22 5.35
C SER A 150 25.26 -4.96 3.89
N PHE A 151 25.17 -5.99 3.06
CA PHE A 151 25.37 -5.84 1.61
C PHE A 151 24.43 -4.80 1.01
N SER A 152 23.16 -4.79 1.41
CA SER A 152 22.18 -3.80 0.99
C SER A 152 22.62 -2.37 1.33
N LYS A 153 23.17 -2.13 2.54
CA LYS A 153 23.66 -0.81 2.92
C LYS A 153 24.87 -0.38 2.08
N VAL A 154 25.81 -1.29 1.82
CA VAL A 154 26.97 -1.00 0.95
C VAL A 154 26.51 -0.70 -0.47
N PHE A 155 25.57 -1.49 -1.00
CA PHE A 155 24.94 -1.24 -2.29
C PHE A 155 24.30 0.15 -2.37
N GLY A 156 23.39 0.48 -1.42
CA GLY A 156 22.70 1.77 -1.43
C GLY A 156 23.65 2.96 -1.35
N GLN A 157 24.70 2.89 -0.52
CA GLN A 157 25.74 3.93 -0.44
C GLN A 157 26.55 4.06 -1.72
N THR A 158 26.82 2.94 -2.40
CA THR A 158 27.54 2.95 -3.67
C THR A 158 26.67 3.51 -4.79
N LEU A 159 25.39 3.15 -4.82
CA LEU A 159 24.45 3.66 -5.81
C LEU A 159 24.30 5.18 -5.71
N VAL A 160 24.20 5.75 -4.50
CA VAL A 160 24.17 7.21 -4.30
C VAL A 160 25.39 7.87 -4.95
N LYS A 161 26.62 7.35 -4.69
CA LYS A 161 27.86 7.88 -5.29
C LYS A 161 27.87 7.80 -6.82
N LEU A 162 27.30 6.73 -7.39
CA LEU A 162 27.22 6.58 -8.84
C LEU A 162 26.18 7.56 -9.44
N CYS A 163 25.04 7.74 -8.77
CA CYS A 163 24.03 8.70 -9.19
C CYS A 163 24.52 10.17 -9.10
N GLU A 164 25.37 10.50 -8.12
CA GLU A 164 26.03 11.81 -8.04
C GLU A 164 26.94 12.09 -9.24
N GLN A 165 27.50 11.05 -9.87
CA GLN A 165 28.40 11.18 -11.01
C GLN A 165 27.69 11.09 -12.36
N ASP A 166 26.51 10.45 -12.42
CA ASP A 166 25.77 10.24 -13.66
C ASP A 166 24.26 10.35 -13.41
N SER A 167 23.67 11.44 -13.91
CA SER A 167 22.24 11.72 -13.79
C SER A 167 21.34 10.74 -14.57
N LYS A 168 21.91 9.90 -15.42
CA LYS A 168 21.19 8.86 -16.15
C LYS A 168 20.96 7.60 -15.32
N ILE A 169 21.64 7.42 -14.21
CA ILE A 169 21.41 6.27 -13.32
C ILE A 169 20.18 6.53 -12.48
N VAL A 170 19.21 5.61 -12.50
CA VAL A 170 17.96 5.70 -11.75
C VAL A 170 17.74 4.43 -10.96
N GLY A 171 17.54 4.56 -9.64
CA GLY A 171 17.20 3.45 -8.76
C GLY A 171 15.69 3.22 -8.71
N ILE A 172 15.25 1.99 -8.95
CA ILE A 172 13.83 1.59 -8.96
C ILE A 172 13.61 0.51 -7.90
N THR A 173 12.57 0.67 -7.09
CA THR A 173 12.12 -0.36 -6.13
C THR A 173 10.61 -0.57 -6.21
N ALA A 174 10.15 -1.69 -5.66
CA ALA A 174 8.72 -2.02 -5.56
C ALA A 174 8.31 -2.08 -4.07
N ALA A 175 8.03 -0.92 -3.48
CA ALA A 175 7.64 -0.72 -2.07
C ALA A 175 8.67 -1.18 -1.01
N MET A 176 9.94 -1.38 -1.40
CA MET A 176 10.97 -1.96 -0.51
C MET A 176 12.18 -1.03 -0.33
N ALA A 177 11.96 0.29 -0.27
CA ALA A 177 13.03 1.29 -0.17
C ALA A 177 14.01 1.03 1.00
N GLU A 178 13.46 0.77 2.20
CA GLU A 178 14.27 0.50 3.39
C GLU A 178 15.04 -0.83 3.26
N GLY A 179 14.37 -1.88 2.81
CA GLY A 179 14.93 -3.22 2.72
C GLY A 179 16.03 -3.35 1.68
N THR A 180 15.95 -2.63 0.57
CA THR A 180 16.97 -2.58 -0.49
C THR A 180 18.00 -1.47 -0.27
N ALA A 181 17.83 -0.66 0.79
CA ALA A 181 18.61 0.54 1.07
C ALA A 181 18.51 1.65 -0.01
N LEU A 182 17.49 1.61 -0.88
CA LEU A 182 17.20 2.70 -1.82
C LEU A 182 16.63 3.95 -1.14
N ASN A 183 16.18 3.86 0.11
CA ASN A 183 15.86 5.01 0.95
C ASN A 183 17.04 6.00 1.11
N LEU A 184 18.28 5.53 0.95
CA LEU A 184 19.47 6.39 0.92
C LEU A 184 19.49 7.26 -0.35
N LEU A 185 19.18 6.67 -1.50
CA LEU A 185 19.07 7.38 -2.77
C LEU A 185 17.87 8.34 -2.75
N GLN A 186 16.73 7.89 -2.27
CA GLN A 186 15.53 8.73 -2.12
C GLN A 186 15.80 10.02 -1.33
N LYS A 187 16.60 9.92 -0.25
CA LYS A 187 16.96 11.07 0.60
C LYS A 187 18.00 11.97 -0.04
N ALA A 188 18.97 11.39 -0.76
CA ALA A 188 20.09 12.14 -1.33
C ALA A 188 19.73 12.77 -2.68
N ILE A 189 19.09 12.02 -3.58
CA ILE A 189 18.82 12.45 -4.96
C ILE A 189 17.43 11.91 -5.37
N PRO A 190 16.33 12.52 -4.88
CA PRO A 190 14.96 12.03 -5.12
C PRO A 190 14.59 11.95 -6.60
N ASP A 191 15.16 12.79 -7.46
CA ASP A 191 14.90 12.80 -8.91
C ASP A 191 15.45 11.57 -9.64
N GLN A 192 16.37 10.82 -9.03
CA GLN A 192 16.91 9.56 -9.56
C GLN A 192 16.38 8.33 -8.80
N TYR A 193 15.28 8.49 -8.09
CA TYR A 193 14.62 7.43 -7.33
C TYR A 193 13.17 7.25 -7.77
N VAL A 194 12.75 5.99 -7.97
CA VAL A 194 11.37 5.63 -8.31
C VAL A 194 10.91 4.49 -7.42
N ASP A 195 9.77 4.65 -6.78
CA ASP A 195 9.04 3.59 -6.12
C ASP A 195 7.73 3.34 -6.87
N VAL A 196 7.56 2.13 -7.37
CA VAL A 196 6.36 1.75 -8.15
C VAL A 196 5.24 1.15 -7.28
N GLY A 197 5.42 1.12 -5.96
CA GLY A 197 4.54 0.37 -5.06
C GLY A 197 4.76 -1.14 -5.18
N ILE A 198 3.81 -1.95 -4.68
CA ILE A 198 3.90 -3.42 -4.78
C ILE A 198 3.49 -3.85 -6.21
N ALA A 199 4.36 -3.55 -7.17
CA ALA A 199 4.13 -3.78 -8.60
C ALA A 199 5.44 -4.11 -9.34
N GLU A 200 5.99 -5.28 -9.05
CA GLU A 200 7.28 -5.73 -9.60
C GLU A 200 7.25 -5.81 -11.13
N GLN A 201 6.12 -6.24 -11.72
CA GLN A 201 5.94 -6.26 -13.18
C GLN A 201 6.13 -4.87 -13.78
N HIS A 202 5.50 -3.86 -13.14
CA HIS A 202 5.64 -2.47 -13.57
C HIS A 202 7.07 -1.96 -13.43
N ALA A 203 7.77 -2.31 -12.35
CA ALA A 203 9.17 -1.93 -12.14
C ALA A 203 10.06 -2.41 -13.30
N VAL A 204 9.88 -3.66 -13.74
CA VAL A 204 10.68 -4.25 -14.81
C VAL A 204 10.35 -3.63 -16.16
N THR A 205 9.07 -3.53 -16.53
CA THR A 205 8.65 -2.92 -17.80
C THR A 205 9.03 -1.44 -17.88
N LEU A 206 8.88 -0.69 -16.79
CA LEU A 206 9.31 0.71 -16.69
C LEU A 206 10.82 0.84 -16.92
N ALA A 207 11.62 -0.03 -16.31
CA ALA A 207 13.07 -0.04 -16.50
C ALA A 207 13.44 -0.31 -17.96
N GLY A 208 12.72 -1.21 -18.64
CA GLY A 208 12.88 -1.44 -20.08
C GLY A 208 12.63 -0.18 -20.92
N GLY A 209 11.52 0.50 -20.67
CA GLY A 209 11.22 1.78 -21.33
C GLY A 209 12.27 2.86 -21.06
N MET A 210 12.75 2.99 -19.83
CA MET A 210 13.84 3.92 -19.48
C MET A 210 15.14 3.58 -20.21
N ALA A 211 15.47 2.29 -20.32
CA ALA A 211 16.67 1.86 -21.03
C ALA A 211 16.62 2.18 -22.54
N CYS A 212 15.43 2.11 -23.17
CA CYS A 212 15.22 2.53 -24.56
C CYS A 212 15.55 4.02 -24.77
N GLU A 213 15.34 4.86 -23.77
CA GLU A 213 15.63 6.30 -23.80
C GLU A 213 17.05 6.63 -23.29
N GLY A 214 17.92 5.64 -23.13
CA GLY A 214 19.31 5.80 -22.74
C GLY A 214 19.52 6.14 -21.25
N ILE A 215 18.52 5.91 -20.41
CA ILE A 215 18.63 5.90 -18.96
C ILE A 215 19.29 4.57 -18.55
N LYS A 216 19.94 4.55 -17.39
CA LYS A 216 20.62 3.39 -16.80
C LYS A 216 19.87 2.93 -15.55
N PRO A 217 18.77 2.18 -15.71
CA PRO A 217 17.95 1.77 -14.57
C PRO A 217 18.65 0.68 -13.76
N VAL A 218 18.56 0.81 -12.44
CA VAL A 218 18.99 -0.15 -11.44
C VAL A 218 17.78 -0.59 -10.64
N VAL A 219 17.28 -1.80 -10.90
CA VAL A 219 16.05 -2.33 -10.30
C VAL A 219 16.44 -3.18 -9.10
N ALA A 220 16.15 -2.69 -7.89
CA ALA A 220 16.43 -3.38 -6.64
C ALA A 220 15.16 -4.02 -6.08
N ILE A 221 15.08 -5.33 -6.16
CA ILE A 221 13.92 -6.15 -5.77
C ILE A 221 14.40 -7.35 -4.96
N TYR A 222 13.61 -7.80 -3.98
CA TYR A 222 13.90 -9.07 -3.29
C TYR A 222 13.81 -10.24 -4.25
N SER A 223 14.74 -11.18 -4.14
CA SER A 223 14.84 -12.31 -5.07
C SER A 223 13.54 -13.08 -5.22
N THR A 224 12.84 -13.33 -4.11
CA THR A 224 11.57 -14.05 -4.11
C THR A 224 10.44 -13.23 -4.75
N PHE A 225 10.47 -11.90 -4.66
CA PHE A 225 9.42 -11.04 -5.24
C PHE A 225 9.61 -10.82 -6.75
N LEU A 226 10.83 -10.96 -7.26
CA LEU A 226 11.09 -10.86 -8.71
C LEU A 226 10.39 -11.95 -9.51
N GLN A 227 10.02 -13.10 -8.90
CA GLN A 227 9.21 -14.12 -9.57
C GLN A 227 7.91 -13.58 -10.14
N ARG A 228 7.34 -12.50 -9.54
CA ARG A 228 6.11 -11.85 -10.03
C ARG A 228 6.31 -11.14 -11.36
N ALA A 229 7.54 -10.78 -11.70
CA ALA A 229 7.91 -10.09 -12.95
C ALA A 229 8.73 -10.99 -13.90
N TYR A 230 8.59 -12.31 -13.78
CA TYR A 230 9.36 -13.26 -14.57
C TYR A 230 9.15 -13.08 -16.07
N ASP A 231 7.91 -12.95 -16.51
CA ASP A 231 7.57 -12.76 -17.91
C ASP A 231 8.13 -11.44 -18.46
N GLN A 232 8.02 -10.36 -17.71
CA GLN A 232 8.55 -9.04 -18.06
C GLN A 232 10.08 -9.07 -18.15
N LEU A 233 10.76 -9.79 -17.26
CA LEU A 233 12.21 -9.92 -17.30
C LEU A 233 12.68 -10.59 -18.60
N ILE A 234 11.96 -11.63 -19.06
CA ILE A 234 12.29 -12.34 -20.30
C ILE A 234 11.88 -11.50 -21.51
N HIS A 235 10.60 -11.09 -21.57
CA HIS A 235 10.02 -10.48 -22.76
C HIS A 235 10.45 -9.02 -22.94
N ASP A 236 10.34 -8.20 -21.88
CA ASP A 236 10.54 -6.76 -22.00
C ASP A 236 12.03 -6.38 -21.93
N ILE A 237 12.87 -7.22 -21.30
CA ILE A 237 14.29 -6.92 -21.10
C ILE A 237 15.17 -7.89 -21.90
N GLY A 238 15.06 -9.19 -21.64
CA GLY A 238 16.00 -10.19 -22.16
C GLY A 238 15.92 -10.34 -23.68
N ILE A 239 14.73 -10.52 -24.24
CA ILE A 239 14.55 -10.67 -25.70
C ILE A 239 14.97 -9.40 -26.44
N GLN A 240 14.73 -8.23 -25.85
CA GLN A 240 15.08 -6.93 -26.43
C GLN A 240 16.55 -6.54 -26.19
N ASN A 241 17.26 -7.32 -25.38
CA ASN A 241 18.67 -7.07 -25.00
C ASN A 241 18.90 -5.66 -24.43
N LEU A 242 18.01 -5.23 -23.52
CA LEU A 242 18.09 -3.90 -22.91
C LEU A 242 19.06 -3.85 -21.74
N PRO A 243 19.83 -2.77 -21.57
CA PRO A 243 20.86 -2.63 -20.53
C PRO A 243 20.24 -2.24 -19.18
N VAL A 244 19.51 -3.14 -18.55
CA VAL A 244 18.93 -2.98 -17.21
C VAL A 244 19.76 -3.74 -16.18
N THR A 245 20.11 -3.08 -15.07
CA THR A 245 20.80 -3.72 -13.95
C THR A 245 19.79 -4.20 -12.91
N PHE A 246 19.79 -5.49 -12.60
CA PHE A 246 18.97 -6.07 -11.53
C PHE A 246 19.82 -6.34 -10.30
N VAL A 247 19.33 -5.89 -9.14
CA VAL A 247 19.94 -6.12 -7.83
C VAL A 247 18.97 -6.95 -7.00
N LEU A 248 19.32 -8.22 -6.80
CA LEU A 248 18.49 -9.16 -6.06
C LEU A 248 18.91 -9.17 -4.60
N ASP A 249 18.10 -8.50 -3.77
CA ASP A 249 18.26 -8.55 -2.32
C ASP A 249 17.67 -9.86 -1.77
N ARG A 250 18.12 -10.33 -0.62
CA ARG A 250 17.77 -11.64 -0.04
C ARG A 250 18.01 -12.81 -1.00
N ALA A 251 19.05 -12.75 -1.79
CA ALA A 251 19.46 -13.86 -2.66
C ALA A 251 20.47 -14.73 -1.92
N GLY A 252 20.12 -15.97 -1.64
CA GLY A 252 20.97 -16.94 -0.94
C GLY A 252 20.36 -17.42 0.39
N ILE A 253 21.20 -17.62 1.41
CA ILE A 253 20.76 -18.09 2.73
C ILE A 253 20.37 -16.86 3.57
N VAL A 254 19.08 -16.72 3.87
CA VAL A 254 18.51 -15.54 4.54
C VAL A 254 18.11 -15.76 6.00
N GLY A 255 18.41 -16.91 6.58
CA GLY A 255 18.25 -17.18 8.01
C GLY A 255 16.77 -17.20 8.45
N ALA A 256 16.43 -16.29 9.37
CA ALA A 256 15.12 -16.28 10.01
C ALA A 256 13.96 -15.79 9.12
N ASP A 257 14.23 -15.14 8.00
CA ASP A 257 13.19 -14.61 7.10
C ASP A 257 12.41 -15.73 6.38
N GLY A 258 12.96 -16.94 6.34
CA GLY A 258 12.32 -18.13 5.78
C GLY A 258 12.18 -18.10 4.26
N PRO A 259 11.26 -18.93 3.69
CA PRO A 259 11.18 -19.15 2.24
C PRO A 259 10.54 -17.99 1.47
N THR A 260 10.03 -16.98 2.13
CA THR A 260 9.28 -15.88 1.49
C THR A 260 10.10 -14.59 1.31
N HIS A 261 11.38 -14.58 1.80
CA HIS A 261 12.26 -13.41 1.75
C HIS A 261 13.68 -13.77 1.37
#